data_f08a96b4a3555909de9eb28be4a1135f
#
_entry.id   f08a96b4a3555909de9eb28be4a1135f
#
_cell.length_a   1.000
_cell.length_b   1.000
_cell.length_c   1.000
_cell.angle_alpha   90.00
_cell.angle_beta   90.00
_cell.angle_gamma   90.00
#
_symmetry.space_group_name_H-M   'P 1'
#
loop_
_entity.id
_entity.type
_entity.pdbx_description
1 polymer ?
#
loop_
_entity_poly.entity_id
_entity_poly.type
_entity_poly.pdbx_seq_one_letter_code
_entity_poly.pdbx_strand_id
1 'polypeptide(L)'
;RAANRVVGNVAQGLGVDSACLEVAYGGLTLEALQPAVIAVTGADALVEVLTAQGRRYAVNTYAPLALDAGDRLSVNTPQAGSRNYVAVRGGWSVAPVLGSASTDTLARVGPAALAAGDALQVGSAAGLPPVALAEQAAFAMPRADEEICLDVVLGPRTDWFDQQSLELLCSQAWAVTPQSNRVGIRLQGD
;
A
#
# COMPACT_ATOMS: atom_id res chain seq x y z
N ARG A 1 -2.82 5.14 -4.76
CA ARG A 1 -3.46 5.66 -5.98
C ARG A 1 -3.56 4.60 -7.07
N ALA A 2 -2.48 3.89 -7.43
CA ALA A 2 -2.49 2.86 -8.47
C ALA A 2 -3.63 1.85 -8.25
N ALA A 3 -3.74 1.24 -7.07
CA ALA A 3 -4.79 0.29 -6.76
C ALA A 3 -6.21 0.84 -7.01
N ASN A 4 -6.46 2.10 -6.65
CA ASN A 4 -7.74 2.77 -6.90
C ASN A 4 -8.01 3.01 -8.39
N ARG A 5 -6.98 3.33 -9.18
CA ARG A 5 -7.12 3.44 -10.65
C ARG A 5 -7.51 2.10 -11.26
N VAL A 6 -6.81 1.03 -10.87
CA VAL A 6 -7.03 -0.32 -11.40
C VAL A 6 -8.48 -0.78 -11.17
N VAL A 7 -9.05 -0.53 -10.01
CA VAL A 7 -10.47 -0.89 -9.73
C VAL A 7 -11.49 0.17 -10.19
N GLY A 8 -11.04 1.25 -10.83
CA GLY A 8 -11.92 2.29 -11.35
C GLY A 8 -12.55 3.17 -10.27
N ASN A 9 -11.91 3.35 -9.12
CA ASN A 9 -12.40 4.24 -8.06
C ASN A 9 -12.05 5.71 -8.30
N VAL A 10 -11.10 5.99 -9.18
CA VAL A 10 -10.68 7.36 -9.50
C VAL A 10 -11.47 7.83 -10.70
N ALA A 11 -12.40 8.73 -10.49
CA ALA A 11 -13.04 9.47 -11.57
C ALA A 11 -12.05 10.52 -12.11
N GLN A 12 -11.91 10.61 -13.45
CA GLN A 12 -11.11 11.66 -14.06
C GLN A 12 -11.63 13.04 -13.61
N GLY A 13 -10.79 13.80 -12.91
CA GLY A 13 -11.08 15.17 -12.48
C GLY A 13 -11.69 15.36 -11.09
N LEU A 14 -12.05 14.32 -10.37
CA LEU A 14 -12.49 14.39 -8.98
C LEU A 14 -11.39 13.82 -8.07
N GLY A 15 -10.69 14.69 -7.36
CA GLY A 15 -9.51 14.39 -6.56
C GLY A 15 -9.74 13.64 -5.23
N VAL A 16 -10.74 12.79 -5.15
CA VAL A 16 -11.00 11.99 -3.94
C VAL A 16 -10.61 10.54 -4.22
N ASP A 17 -9.40 10.19 -3.82
CA ASP A 17 -8.98 8.78 -3.78
C ASP A 17 -9.78 8.07 -2.67
N SER A 18 -10.40 6.95 -2.99
CA SER A 18 -11.00 6.07 -1.98
C SER A 18 -9.92 5.50 -1.06
N ALA A 19 -10.27 5.21 0.19
CA ALA A 19 -9.38 4.56 1.13
C ALA A 19 -8.87 3.22 0.56
N CYS A 20 -7.61 2.90 0.83
CA CYS A 20 -7.01 1.60 0.58
C CYS A 20 -6.56 0.99 1.90
N LEU A 21 -6.59 -0.33 2.01
CA LEU A 21 -5.90 -1.00 3.11
C LEU A 21 -4.39 -0.94 2.84
N GLU A 22 -3.64 -0.49 3.83
CA GLU A 22 -2.19 -0.59 3.86
C GLU A 22 -1.79 -1.88 4.57
N VAL A 23 -1.03 -2.72 3.91
CA VAL A 23 -0.54 -4.00 4.42
C VAL A 23 0.97 -3.89 4.58
N ALA A 24 1.45 -3.85 5.81
CA ALA A 24 2.87 -3.81 6.12
C ALA A 24 3.41 -5.24 6.23
N TYR A 25 4.44 -5.55 5.45
CA TYR A 25 5.16 -6.84 5.46
C TYR A 25 4.29 -8.07 5.16
N GLY A 26 3.13 -7.90 4.53
CA GLY A 26 2.24 -9.00 4.15
C GLY A 26 1.42 -9.58 5.33
N GLY A 27 0.98 -10.83 5.18
CA GLY A 27 0.21 -11.54 6.20
C GLY A 27 -1.28 -11.21 6.24
N LEU A 28 -1.81 -10.46 5.27
CA LEU A 28 -3.23 -10.19 5.16
C LEU A 28 -3.95 -11.37 4.51
N THR A 29 -5.07 -11.77 5.08
CA THR A 29 -6.07 -12.62 4.41
C THR A 29 -7.43 -11.95 4.53
N LEU A 30 -8.11 -11.79 3.38
CA LEU A 30 -9.47 -11.28 3.28
C LEU A 30 -10.37 -12.37 2.73
N GLU A 31 -11.57 -12.51 3.29
CA GLU A 31 -12.63 -13.34 2.72
C GLU A 31 -13.69 -12.43 2.11
N ALA A 32 -14.05 -12.67 0.86
CA ALA A 32 -15.14 -11.96 0.18
C ALA A 32 -16.48 -12.52 0.66
N LEU A 33 -17.25 -11.73 1.40
CA LEU A 33 -18.59 -12.14 1.85
C LEU A 33 -19.66 -11.93 0.75
N GLN A 34 -19.29 -11.21 -0.30
CA GLN A 34 -20.09 -10.97 -1.52
C GLN A 34 -19.15 -10.74 -2.70
N PRO A 35 -19.63 -10.86 -3.95
CA PRO A 35 -18.79 -10.60 -5.10
C PRO A 35 -18.15 -9.22 -5.05
N ALA A 36 -16.85 -9.13 -5.34
CA ALA A 36 -16.08 -7.90 -5.28
C ALA A 36 -15.02 -7.85 -6.37
N VAL A 37 -14.61 -6.66 -6.77
CA VAL A 37 -13.43 -6.45 -7.61
C VAL A 37 -12.36 -5.75 -6.77
N ILE A 38 -11.20 -6.35 -6.68
CA ILE A 38 -10.07 -5.91 -5.86
C ILE A 38 -8.84 -5.68 -6.74
N ALA A 39 -7.93 -4.84 -6.28
CA ALA A 39 -6.57 -4.77 -6.80
C ALA A 39 -5.57 -4.67 -5.66
N VAL A 40 -4.44 -5.35 -5.82
CA VAL A 40 -3.29 -5.28 -4.92
C VAL A 40 -2.14 -4.61 -5.67
N THR A 41 -1.51 -3.62 -5.06
CA THR A 41 -0.34 -2.93 -5.62
C THR A 41 0.70 -2.71 -4.52
N GLY A 42 1.91 -2.30 -4.89
CA GLY A 42 2.98 -2.00 -3.94
C GLY A 42 4.12 -3.01 -4.01
N ALA A 43 4.54 -3.51 -2.86
CA ALA A 43 5.67 -4.42 -2.70
C ALA A 43 5.53 -5.71 -3.54
N ASP A 44 6.65 -6.30 -3.92
CA ASP A 44 6.70 -7.56 -4.66
C ASP A 44 6.35 -8.73 -3.73
N ALA A 45 5.07 -9.03 -3.65
CA ALA A 45 4.51 -10.07 -2.80
C ALA A 45 3.74 -11.08 -3.64
N LEU A 46 3.86 -12.36 -3.28
CA LEU A 46 2.96 -13.38 -3.82
C LEU A 46 1.54 -13.12 -3.30
N VAL A 47 0.62 -12.94 -4.24
CA VAL A 47 -0.81 -12.80 -3.96
C VAL A 47 -1.53 -14.03 -4.48
N GLU A 48 -2.34 -14.66 -3.63
CA GLU A 48 -3.03 -15.89 -3.95
C GLU A 48 -4.53 -15.77 -3.67
N VAL A 49 -5.30 -16.50 -4.46
CA VAL A 49 -6.72 -16.72 -4.20
C VAL A 49 -6.96 -18.18 -3.89
N LEU A 50 -7.70 -18.43 -2.82
CA LEU A 50 -8.33 -19.70 -2.53
C LEU A 50 -9.83 -19.55 -2.74
N THR A 51 -10.37 -20.18 -3.78
CA THR A 51 -11.81 -20.10 -4.06
C THR A 51 -12.64 -20.89 -3.03
N ALA A 52 -13.90 -20.55 -2.92
CA ALA A 52 -14.86 -21.26 -2.08
C ALA A 52 -14.93 -22.77 -2.39
N GLN A 53 -14.58 -23.17 -3.63
CA GLN A 53 -14.52 -24.58 -4.06
C GLN A 53 -13.16 -25.25 -3.77
N GLY A 54 -12.24 -24.55 -3.10
CA GLY A 54 -10.95 -25.09 -2.70
C GLY A 54 -9.83 -24.99 -3.75
N ARG A 55 -10.06 -24.33 -4.89
CA ARG A 55 -9.02 -24.11 -5.90
C ARG A 55 -8.10 -22.97 -5.44
N ARG A 56 -6.78 -23.18 -5.49
CA ARG A 56 -5.76 -22.16 -5.19
C ARG A 56 -5.01 -21.76 -6.45
N TYR A 57 -4.77 -20.45 -6.63
CA TYR A 57 -3.96 -19.92 -7.73
C TYR A 57 -3.33 -18.57 -7.37
N ALA A 58 -2.17 -18.30 -7.96
CA ALA A 58 -1.52 -17.00 -7.85
C ALA A 58 -2.17 -15.99 -8.80
N VAL A 59 -2.18 -14.73 -8.40
CA VAL A 59 -2.71 -13.61 -9.19
C VAL A 59 -1.68 -12.50 -9.32
N ASN A 60 -1.79 -11.74 -10.40
CA ASN A 60 -0.90 -10.62 -10.65
C ASN A 60 -1.30 -9.42 -9.78
N THR A 61 -0.31 -8.76 -9.20
CA THR A 61 -0.47 -7.41 -8.68
C THR A 61 -0.68 -6.41 -9.81
N TYR A 62 -1.19 -5.23 -9.50
CA TYR A 62 -1.50 -4.16 -10.46
C TYR A 62 -2.54 -4.55 -11.54
N ALA A 63 -3.32 -5.60 -11.30
CA ALA A 63 -4.41 -6.03 -12.17
C ALA A 63 -5.73 -6.11 -11.38
N PRO A 64 -6.88 -5.86 -12.03
CA PRO A 64 -8.17 -6.07 -11.39
C PRO A 64 -8.43 -7.57 -11.21
N LEU A 65 -8.90 -7.94 -10.04
CA LEU A 65 -9.20 -9.31 -9.64
C LEU A 65 -10.67 -9.38 -9.19
N ALA A 66 -11.45 -10.24 -9.83
CA ALA A 66 -12.79 -10.56 -9.36
C ALA A 66 -12.72 -11.68 -8.31
N LEU A 67 -13.44 -11.51 -7.23
CA LEU A 67 -13.66 -12.52 -6.18
C LEU A 67 -15.14 -12.81 -6.08
N ASP A 68 -15.49 -14.07 -5.97
CA ASP A 68 -16.84 -14.51 -5.63
C ASP A 68 -17.03 -14.61 -4.11
N ALA A 69 -18.28 -14.71 -3.66
CA ALA A 69 -18.56 -14.91 -2.24
C ALA A 69 -17.92 -16.21 -1.74
N GLY A 70 -17.21 -16.14 -0.62
CA GLY A 70 -16.44 -17.24 -0.03
C GLY A 70 -15.02 -17.39 -0.54
N ASP A 71 -14.61 -16.65 -1.55
CA ASP A 71 -13.20 -16.62 -1.98
C ASP A 71 -12.34 -15.90 -0.95
N ARG A 72 -11.10 -16.37 -0.79
CA ARG A 72 -10.11 -15.78 0.11
C ARG A 72 -8.91 -15.28 -0.67
N LEU A 73 -8.58 -13.99 -0.50
CA LEU A 73 -7.38 -13.36 -1.01
C LEU A 73 -6.32 -13.34 0.08
N SER A 74 -5.13 -13.82 -0.21
CA SER A 74 -3.97 -13.75 0.69
C SER A 74 -2.87 -12.91 0.06
N VAL A 75 -2.34 -11.95 0.82
CA VAL A 75 -1.15 -11.16 0.47
C VAL A 75 -0.01 -11.66 1.35
N ASN A 76 0.91 -12.40 0.77
CA ASN A 76 2.01 -13.03 1.49
C ASN A 76 3.13 -12.02 1.81
N THR A 77 4.13 -12.43 2.57
CA THR A 77 5.31 -11.62 2.88
C THR A 77 6.02 -11.22 1.58
N PRO A 78 6.29 -9.93 1.35
CA PRO A 78 6.95 -9.48 0.15
C PRO A 78 8.42 -9.90 0.08
N GLN A 79 8.89 -10.18 -1.13
CA GLN A 79 10.30 -10.45 -1.41
C GLN A 79 11.11 -9.16 -1.62
N ALA A 80 10.43 -8.09 -2.03
CA ALA A 80 11.02 -6.77 -2.22
C ALA A 80 9.98 -5.68 -1.91
N GLY A 81 10.43 -4.61 -1.29
CA GLY A 81 9.56 -3.58 -0.74
C GLY A 81 8.93 -4.02 0.60
N SER A 82 8.12 -3.17 1.20
CA SER A 82 7.60 -3.39 2.55
C SER A 82 6.09 -3.23 2.69
N ARG A 83 5.42 -2.64 1.70
CA ARG A 83 3.98 -2.33 1.80
C ARG A 83 3.23 -2.64 0.53
N ASN A 84 2.08 -3.28 0.73
CA ASN A 84 1.07 -3.45 -0.30
C ASN A 84 -0.16 -2.60 0.03
N TYR A 85 -0.90 -2.24 -1.01
CA TYR A 85 -2.14 -1.49 -0.91
C TYR A 85 -3.25 -2.26 -1.60
N VAL A 86 -4.33 -2.51 -0.86
CA VAL A 86 -5.50 -3.24 -1.36
C VAL A 86 -6.65 -2.27 -1.52
N ALA A 87 -7.10 -2.09 -2.75
CA ALA A 87 -8.30 -1.34 -3.09
C ALA A 87 -9.43 -2.29 -3.46
N VAL A 88 -10.65 -1.91 -3.15
CA VAL A 88 -11.87 -2.57 -3.61
C VAL A 88 -12.69 -1.59 -4.45
N ARG A 89 -13.31 -2.05 -5.50
CA ARG A 89 -14.21 -1.25 -6.31
C ARG A 89 -15.40 -0.76 -5.47
N GLY A 90 -15.65 0.54 -5.49
CA GLY A 90 -16.59 1.22 -4.59
C GLY A 90 -15.92 1.80 -3.34
N GLY A 91 -14.65 1.45 -3.06
CA GLY A 91 -13.88 1.90 -1.90
C GLY A 91 -14.25 1.19 -0.60
N TRP A 92 -13.34 1.23 0.35
CA TRP A 92 -13.60 0.79 1.72
C TRP A 92 -14.41 1.85 2.46
N SER A 93 -15.53 1.46 3.06
CA SER A 93 -16.36 2.36 3.87
C SER A 93 -15.75 2.49 5.25
N VAL A 94 -14.99 3.57 5.45
CA VAL A 94 -14.33 3.89 6.72
C VAL A 94 -14.73 5.30 7.12
N ALA A 95 -15.14 5.49 8.37
CA ALA A 95 -15.41 6.82 8.92
C ALA A 95 -14.09 7.60 9.04
N PRO A 96 -13.92 8.74 8.35
CA PRO A 96 -12.69 9.51 8.43
C PRO A 96 -12.57 10.20 9.81
N VAL A 97 -11.35 10.29 10.31
CA VAL A 97 -11.00 11.08 11.50
C VAL A 97 -10.19 12.29 11.02
N LEU A 98 -10.64 13.49 11.36
CA LEU A 98 -10.05 14.75 10.85
C LEU A 98 -9.93 14.78 9.31
N GLY A 99 -10.91 14.21 8.61
CA GLY A 99 -10.94 14.16 7.14
C GLY A 99 -10.02 13.08 6.51
N SER A 100 -9.40 12.21 7.30
CA SER A 100 -8.49 11.16 6.82
C SER A 100 -8.95 9.77 7.27
N ALA A 101 -8.86 8.78 6.36
CA ALA A 101 -9.00 7.36 6.67
C ALA A 101 -7.68 6.71 7.09
N SER A 102 -6.59 7.48 7.14
CA SER A 102 -5.27 7.00 7.56
C SER A 102 -5.10 7.15 9.07
N THR A 103 -4.40 6.21 9.71
CA THR A 103 -4.08 6.29 11.13
C THR A 103 -2.67 6.85 11.32
N ASP A 104 -2.54 7.88 12.13
CA ASP A 104 -1.26 8.29 12.71
C ASP A 104 -0.98 7.42 13.93
N THR A 105 -0.04 6.51 13.76
CA THR A 105 0.32 5.56 14.83
C THR A 105 1.11 6.21 15.97
N LEU A 106 1.76 7.35 15.72
CA LEU A 106 2.51 8.09 16.73
C LEU A 106 1.56 8.91 17.60
N ALA A 107 0.69 9.70 16.98
CA ALA A 107 -0.31 10.50 17.68
C ALA A 107 -1.51 9.68 18.17
N ARG A 108 -1.66 8.44 17.70
CA ARG A 108 -2.82 7.56 17.94
C ARG A 108 -4.14 8.21 17.51
N VAL A 109 -4.11 8.87 16.37
CA VAL A 109 -5.27 9.54 15.76
C VAL A 109 -5.62 8.85 14.45
N GLY A 110 -6.88 8.49 14.27
CA GLY A 110 -7.39 7.83 13.08
C GLY A 110 -8.16 6.54 13.39
N PRO A 111 -8.64 5.83 12.36
CA PRO A 111 -9.29 4.54 12.52
C PRO A 111 -8.36 3.52 13.20
N ALA A 112 -8.92 2.62 13.98
CA ALA A 112 -8.12 1.54 14.58
C ALA A 112 -7.47 0.66 13.49
N ALA A 113 -6.29 0.10 13.81
CA ALA A 113 -5.70 -0.92 12.97
C ALA A 113 -6.63 -2.15 12.91
N LEU A 114 -6.74 -2.75 11.73
CA LEU A 114 -7.59 -3.93 11.53
C LEU A 114 -7.02 -5.13 12.28
N ALA A 115 -7.94 -5.91 12.85
CA ALA A 115 -7.66 -7.16 13.54
C ALA A 115 -8.33 -8.35 12.81
N ALA A 116 -7.88 -9.54 13.12
CA ALA A 116 -8.51 -10.75 12.61
C ALA A 116 -9.97 -10.84 13.08
N GLY A 117 -10.88 -11.09 12.16
CA GLY A 117 -12.33 -11.15 12.40
C GLY A 117 -13.06 -9.83 12.14
N ASP A 118 -12.37 -8.74 11.86
CA ASP A 118 -13.02 -7.49 11.48
C ASP A 118 -13.76 -7.65 10.14
N ALA A 119 -14.96 -7.09 10.07
CA ALA A 119 -15.74 -7.00 8.84
C ALA A 119 -15.65 -5.59 8.26
N LEU A 120 -15.26 -5.51 6.98
CA LEU A 120 -15.16 -4.26 6.25
C LEU A 120 -16.32 -4.11 5.27
N GLN A 121 -16.96 -2.96 5.27
CA GLN A 121 -17.98 -2.64 4.29
C GLN A 121 -17.39 -2.03 3.04
N VAL A 122 -17.97 -2.38 1.90
CA VAL A 122 -17.61 -1.85 0.58
C VAL A 122 -18.67 -0.83 0.17
N GLY A 123 -18.22 0.30 -0.33
CA GLY A 123 -19.08 1.36 -0.84
C GLY A 123 -19.71 1.01 -2.19
N SER A 124 -20.57 1.91 -2.69
CA SER A 124 -21.24 1.71 -3.97
C SER A 124 -20.29 1.89 -5.15
N ALA A 125 -20.37 0.97 -6.10
CA ALA A 125 -19.68 1.07 -7.39
C ALA A 125 -20.55 1.75 -8.48
N ALA A 126 -21.76 2.20 -8.15
CA ALA A 126 -22.64 2.84 -9.11
C ALA A 126 -22.05 4.15 -9.64
N GLY A 127 -22.06 4.32 -10.95
CA GLY A 127 -21.52 5.51 -11.61
C GLY A 127 -19.99 5.58 -11.71
N LEU A 128 -19.26 4.60 -11.19
CA LEU A 128 -17.81 4.54 -11.34
C LEU A 128 -17.41 4.16 -12.77
N PRO A 129 -16.30 4.69 -13.29
CA PRO A 129 -15.76 4.28 -14.57
C PRO A 129 -15.45 2.77 -14.60
N PRO A 130 -15.32 2.15 -15.80
CA PRO A 130 -14.88 0.76 -15.92
C PRO A 130 -13.57 0.50 -15.15
N VAL A 131 -13.36 -0.75 -14.76
CA VAL A 131 -12.04 -1.16 -14.26
C VAL A 131 -10.99 -0.95 -15.34
N ALA A 132 -9.77 -0.56 -14.92
CA ALA A 132 -8.66 -0.42 -15.84
C ALA A 132 -8.13 -1.80 -16.28
N LEU A 133 -7.38 -1.80 -17.37
CA LEU A 133 -6.48 -2.91 -17.66
C LEU A 133 -5.37 -2.95 -16.59
N ALA A 134 -4.59 -4.04 -16.58
CA ALA A 134 -3.45 -4.13 -15.70
C ALA A 134 -2.50 -2.94 -15.88
N GLU A 135 -2.01 -2.39 -14.79
CA GLU A 135 -0.95 -1.38 -14.76
C GLU A 135 0.40 -2.07 -14.48
N GLN A 136 1.48 -1.33 -14.65
CA GLN A 136 2.81 -1.76 -14.21
C GLN A 136 3.25 -0.94 -13.01
N ALA A 137 4.09 -1.52 -12.16
CA ALA A 137 4.77 -0.76 -11.12
C ALA A 137 5.59 0.37 -11.76
N ALA A 138 5.56 1.56 -11.16
CA ALA A 138 6.27 2.72 -11.69
C ALA A 138 7.80 2.55 -11.62
N PHE A 139 8.29 1.66 -10.76
CA PHE A 139 9.71 1.34 -10.57
C PHE A 139 9.85 -0.08 -9.99
N ALA A 140 11.03 -0.67 -10.17
CA ALA A 140 11.36 -1.93 -9.52
C ALA A 140 11.47 -1.72 -8.01
N MET A 141 10.91 -2.65 -7.24
CA MET A 141 11.05 -2.60 -5.78
C MET A 141 12.46 -2.98 -5.37
N PRO A 142 13.10 -2.20 -4.49
CA PRO A 142 14.41 -2.53 -3.98
C PRO A 142 14.37 -3.82 -3.15
N ARG A 143 15.41 -4.62 -3.27
CA ARG A 143 15.60 -5.85 -2.49
C ARG A 143 16.43 -5.57 -1.25
N ALA A 144 16.39 -6.48 -0.29
CA ALA A 144 17.32 -6.45 0.84
C ALA A 144 18.78 -6.49 0.31
N ASP A 145 19.64 -5.74 0.97
CA ASP A 145 21.07 -5.61 0.64
C ASP A 145 21.38 -4.96 -0.74
N GLU A 146 20.39 -4.37 -1.39
CA GLU A 146 20.56 -3.60 -2.61
C GLU A 146 20.91 -2.14 -2.27
N GLU A 147 21.99 -1.63 -2.82
CA GLU A 147 22.33 -0.21 -2.73
C GLU A 147 21.50 0.61 -3.70
N ILE A 148 20.84 1.65 -3.19
CA ILE A 148 19.96 2.51 -3.98
C ILE A 148 20.41 3.95 -3.83
N CYS A 149 20.56 4.63 -4.96
CA CYS A 149 20.80 6.06 -5.01
C CYS A 149 19.47 6.82 -4.97
N LEU A 150 19.29 7.71 -4.01
CA LEU A 150 18.10 8.56 -3.90
C LEU A 150 18.49 10.01 -4.12
N ASP A 151 17.81 10.68 -5.05
CA ASP A 151 17.88 12.12 -5.16
C ASP A 151 17.16 12.76 -3.96
N VAL A 152 17.84 13.65 -3.26
CA VAL A 152 17.30 14.31 -2.08
C VAL A 152 17.24 15.83 -2.25
N VAL A 153 16.25 16.45 -1.65
CA VAL A 153 16.16 17.89 -1.50
C VAL A 153 16.35 18.22 -0.03
N LEU A 154 17.29 19.10 0.26
CA LEU A 154 17.55 19.52 1.64
C LEU A 154 16.33 20.26 2.19
N GLY A 155 16.00 19.99 3.45
CA GLY A 155 14.92 20.63 4.16
C GLY A 155 15.23 22.10 4.49
N PRO A 156 14.27 22.84 5.05
CA PRO A 156 14.41 24.28 5.33
C PRO A 156 15.36 24.60 6.52
N ARG A 157 15.84 23.59 7.22
CA ARG A 157 16.65 23.75 8.46
C ARG A 157 18.09 23.31 8.25
N THR A 158 18.67 23.62 7.10
CA THR A 158 20.08 23.37 6.81
C THR A 158 21.01 24.17 7.72
N ASP A 159 20.52 25.29 8.26
CA ASP A 159 21.20 26.13 9.25
C ASP A 159 21.50 25.42 10.59
N TRP A 160 20.89 24.26 10.83
CA TRP A 160 21.16 23.42 12.02
C TRP A 160 22.37 22.49 11.87
N PHE A 161 22.91 22.38 10.66
CA PHE A 161 23.98 21.47 10.30
C PHE A 161 25.17 22.24 9.73
N ASP A 162 26.37 21.79 10.02
CA ASP A 162 27.56 22.31 9.36
C ASP A 162 27.66 21.77 7.92
N GLN A 163 28.51 22.42 7.13
CA GLN A 163 28.70 22.06 5.72
C GLN A 163 29.22 20.63 5.56
N GLN A 164 30.09 20.18 6.44
CA GLN A 164 30.65 18.82 6.40
C GLN A 164 29.56 17.76 6.62
N SER A 165 28.63 18.01 7.54
CA SER A 165 27.47 17.10 7.79
C SER A 165 26.56 17.01 6.58
N LEU A 166 26.32 18.11 5.87
CA LEU A 166 25.51 18.09 4.64
C LEU A 166 26.19 17.35 3.50
N GLU A 167 27.50 17.53 3.34
CA GLU A 167 28.31 16.78 2.36
C GLU A 167 28.34 15.28 2.68
N LEU A 168 28.50 14.92 3.95
CA LEU A 168 28.51 13.54 4.41
C LEU A 168 27.15 12.85 4.14
N LEU A 169 26.05 13.56 4.38
CA LEU A 169 24.69 13.04 4.08
C LEU A 169 24.57 12.55 2.62
N CYS A 170 25.18 13.29 1.69
CA CYS A 170 25.06 13.00 0.26
C CYS A 170 26.17 12.10 -0.31
N SER A 171 27.27 11.88 0.43
CA SER A 171 28.46 11.22 -0.11
C SER A 171 28.74 9.84 0.47
N GLN A 172 28.21 9.50 1.64
CA GLN A 172 28.43 8.17 2.22
C GLN A 172 27.25 7.23 1.99
N ALA A 173 27.49 5.93 2.11
CA ALA A 173 26.44 4.92 2.16
C ALA A 173 25.74 4.93 3.54
N TRP A 174 24.43 4.76 3.53
CA TRP A 174 23.60 4.76 4.72
C TRP A 174 22.83 3.45 4.82
N ALA A 175 22.90 2.78 5.96
CA ALA A 175 22.07 1.61 6.22
C ALA A 175 20.66 2.04 6.70
N VAL A 176 19.62 1.50 6.08
CA VAL A 176 18.25 1.68 6.53
C VAL A 176 18.00 0.80 7.75
N THR A 177 17.55 1.40 8.86
CA THR A 177 17.32 0.67 10.11
C THR A 177 15.89 0.12 10.22
N PRO A 178 15.65 -0.93 11.01
CA PRO A 178 14.29 -1.48 11.24
C PRO A 178 13.30 -0.49 11.89
N GLN A 179 13.80 0.59 12.52
CA GLN A 179 12.97 1.64 13.11
C GLN A 179 12.37 2.60 12.07
N SER A 180 12.66 2.38 10.79
CA SER A 180 12.06 3.14 9.68
C SER A 180 10.57 2.85 9.54
N ASN A 181 9.80 3.90 9.19
CA ASN A 181 8.38 3.78 8.90
C ASN A 181 7.98 4.73 7.76
N ARG A 182 6.68 4.84 7.46
CA ARG A 182 6.19 5.72 6.37
C ARG A 182 6.35 7.22 6.65
N VAL A 183 6.60 7.61 7.89
CA VAL A 183 6.81 9.02 8.29
C VAL A 183 8.26 9.43 8.04
N GLY A 184 9.20 8.51 8.27
CA GLY A 184 10.62 8.77 8.09
C GLY A 184 11.46 7.50 8.02
N ILE A 185 12.48 7.56 7.19
CA ILE A 185 13.51 6.52 7.13
C ILE A 185 14.61 6.89 8.14
N ARG A 186 14.93 5.96 9.03
CA ARG A 186 16.06 6.11 9.95
C ARG A 186 17.28 5.46 9.35
N LEU A 187 18.30 6.27 9.18
CA LEU A 187 19.56 5.89 8.59
C LEU A 187 20.62 5.73 9.67
N GLN A 188 21.55 4.81 9.45
CA GLN A 188 22.76 4.65 10.24
C GLN A 188 23.95 4.71 9.28
N GLY A 189 24.88 5.62 9.53
CA GLY A 189 26.17 5.73 8.88
C GLY A 189 27.29 5.30 9.83
N ASP A 190 28.50 5.29 9.32
CA ASP A 190 29.74 5.04 10.08
C ASP A 190 30.14 6.26 10.91
#